data_062c6775d6c4479c21cb3aefb3629663
#
_entry.id   062c6775d6c4479c21cb3aefb3629663
#
_cell.length_a   1.000
_cell.length_b   1.000
_cell.length_c   1.000
_cell.angle_alpha   90.00
_cell.angle_beta   90.00
_cell.angle_gamma   90.00
#
_symmetry.space_group_name_H-M   'P 1'
#
loop_
_entity.id
_entity.type
_entity.pdbx_description
1 polymer ?
#
loop_
_entity_poly.entity_id
_entity_poly.type
_entity_poly.pdbx_seq_one_letter_code
_entity_poly.pdbx_strand_id
1 'polypeptide(L)'
;LFIGMLGMHGNIAGNRMTQQSDLIVAVGMRFSDRVTGNVKQYAPNAKIIHVDIDPAELGKNVAVELPIHADAGDAFDALKVGIRYKERAEWIAMAEDYHRREYEVVVKPSTDPQGVRISMYDVVSTLAEAEKADAVIVTDVGQHQMFSARYSKFNRTRSFITSGGLGTMGFGLPAAMGAKLGVPDREVVVMMGDGGFQMTMQELGTIMQNKIGVKMIVLNNHYLGMVRQWQQLFFEKRFSYTSLENPKFTMIAEAYGIPNRRVTQLSELKGAIDELAKAPGAYFLEVDVLSEENVFPMVPAGASLSDLIAKEPDKK
;
A
#
# COMPACT_ATOMS: atom_id res chain seq x y z
N LEU A 1 -10.66 -3.81 -14.40
CA LEU A 1 -9.30 -4.38 -14.45
C LEU A 1 -8.31 -3.46 -13.74
N PHE A 2 -7.80 -3.86 -12.59
CA PHE A 2 -6.76 -3.11 -11.88
C PHE A 2 -5.38 -3.63 -12.31
N ILE A 3 -4.53 -2.75 -12.83
CA ILE A 3 -3.20 -3.10 -13.34
C ILE A 3 -2.12 -2.92 -12.27
N GLY A 4 -2.33 -2.04 -11.29
CA GLY A 4 -1.37 -1.79 -10.23
C GLY A 4 -1.32 -0.31 -9.83
N MET A 5 -0.53 -0.04 -8.80
CA MET A 5 -0.27 1.31 -8.32
C MET A 5 0.74 2.01 -9.23
N LEU A 6 0.55 3.30 -9.45
CA LEU A 6 1.41 4.19 -10.25
C LEU A 6 2.31 5.03 -9.34
N GLY A 7 3.45 5.43 -9.85
CA GLY A 7 4.34 6.42 -9.24
C GLY A 7 5.58 5.85 -8.55
N MET A 8 6.15 6.62 -7.63
CA MET A 8 7.42 6.34 -6.95
C MET A 8 7.49 4.92 -6.38
N HIS A 9 6.45 4.47 -5.71
CA HIS A 9 6.31 3.12 -5.16
C HIS A 9 5.28 2.28 -5.93
N GLY A 10 5.05 2.62 -7.21
CA GLY A 10 4.14 1.90 -8.08
C GLY A 10 4.68 0.55 -8.55
N ASN A 11 3.79 -0.28 -9.05
CA ASN A 11 4.14 -1.54 -9.68
C ASN A 11 4.89 -1.34 -11.01
N ILE A 12 5.65 -2.32 -11.45
CA ILE A 12 6.30 -2.30 -12.77
C ILE A 12 5.25 -2.10 -13.87
N ALA A 13 4.14 -2.86 -13.81
CA ALA A 13 3.06 -2.75 -14.77
C ALA A 13 2.45 -1.35 -14.81
N GLY A 14 2.05 -0.78 -13.67
CA GLY A 14 1.47 0.56 -13.58
C GLY A 14 2.36 1.63 -14.20
N ASN A 15 3.63 1.66 -13.82
CA ASN A 15 4.58 2.64 -14.32
C ASN A 15 4.91 2.47 -15.81
N ARG A 16 5.22 1.25 -16.26
CA ARG A 16 5.60 0.99 -17.64
C ARG A 16 4.46 1.20 -18.62
N MET A 17 3.26 0.74 -18.28
CA MET A 17 2.09 0.90 -19.14
C MET A 17 1.67 2.36 -19.24
N THR A 18 1.74 3.13 -18.15
CA THR A 18 1.51 4.57 -18.20
C THR A 18 2.49 5.27 -19.15
N GLN A 19 3.77 4.94 -19.10
CA GLN A 19 4.78 5.54 -19.98
C GLN A 19 4.58 5.18 -21.48
N GLN A 20 3.94 4.06 -21.75
CA GLN A 20 3.68 3.57 -23.12
C GLN A 20 2.28 3.94 -23.65
N SER A 21 1.46 4.58 -22.84
CA SER A 21 0.10 4.96 -23.21
C SER A 21 0.09 6.04 -24.30
N ASP A 22 -0.88 5.96 -25.18
CA ASP A 22 -1.24 7.00 -26.15
C ASP A 22 -2.37 7.90 -25.63
N LEU A 23 -3.17 7.40 -24.66
CA LEU A 23 -4.25 8.13 -24.01
C LEU A 23 -4.28 7.79 -22.51
N ILE A 24 -4.38 8.82 -21.69
CA ILE A 24 -4.65 8.72 -20.25
C ILE A 24 -5.95 9.46 -19.94
N VAL A 25 -6.87 8.78 -19.27
CA VAL A 25 -8.06 9.40 -18.67
C VAL A 25 -7.80 9.46 -17.17
N ALA A 26 -7.43 10.64 -16.68
CA ALA A 26 -7.14 10.90 -15.28
C ALA A 26 -8.40 11.41 -14.58
N VAL A 27 -8.84 10.74 -13.51
CA VAL A 27 -10.05 11.09 -12.77
C VAL A 27 -9.71 11.29 -11.30
N GLY A 28 -9.91 12.52 -10.78
CA GLY A 28 -9.57 12.89 -9.42
C GLY A 28 -8.07 12.78 -9.10
N MET A 29 -7.21 13.04 -10.08
CA MET A 29 -5.76 12.84 -10.00
C MET A 29 -5.02 14.16 -10.07
N ARG A 30 -4.38 14.57 -8.99
CA ARG A 30 -3.65 15.84 -8.92
C ARG A 30 -2.25 15.85 -9.56
N PHE A 31 -1.80 14.74 -10.14
CA PHE A 31 -0.47 14.60 -10.78
C PHE A 31 0.69 15.09 -9.89
N SER A 32 0.71 14.63 -8.62
CA SER A 32 1.80 14.97 -7.71
C SER A 32 3.13 14.35 -8.15
N ASP A 33 4.24 14.92 -7.68
CA ASP A 33 5.60 14.44 -7.95
C ASP A 33 5.82 12.98 -7.56
N ARG A 34 5.10 12.49 -6.55
CA ARG A 34 5.13 11.08 -6.13
C ARG A 34 4.54 10.14 -7.17
N VAL A 35 3.67 10.64 -8.02
CA VAL A 35 3.02 9.89 -9.11
C VAL A 35 3.73 10.09 -10.45
N THR A 36 4.08 11.33 -10.78
CA THR A 36 4.65 11.67 -12.08
C THR A 36 6.16 11.44 -12.18
N GLY A 37 6.87 11.53 -11.03
CA GLY A 37 8.32 11.68 -11.07
C GLY A 37 8.70 12.92 -11.87
N ASN A 38 9.59 12.79 -12.83
CA ASN A 38 9.97 13.87 -13.75
C ASN A 38 8.82 14.19 -14.71
N VAL A 39 8.13 15.29 -14.47
CA VAL A 39 6.95 15.73 -15.25
C VAL A 39 7.24 15.83 -16.75
N LYS A 40 8.45 16.28 -17.15
CA LYS A 40 8.83 16.42 -18.57
C LYS A 40 8.95 15.08 -19.30
N GLN A 41 9.07 14.00 -18.55
CA GLN A 41 9.23 12.64 -19.08
C GLN A 41 8.01 11.76 -18.74
N TYR A 42 6.96 12.33 -18.14
CA TYR A 42 5.76 11.60 -17.78
C TYR A 42 4.89 11.36 -19.01
N ALA A 43 4.67 10.08 -19.33
CA ALA A 43 3.80 9.64 -20.43
C ALA A 43 3.95 10.48 -21.71
N PRO A 44 5.15 10.57 -22.31
CA PRO A 44 5.50 11.57 -23.31
C PRO A 44 4.70 11.47 -24.62
N ASN A 45 4.07 10.34 -24.87
CA ASN A 45 3.26 10.09 -26.07
C ASN A 45 1.76 10.16 -25.83
N ALA A 46 1.34 10.34 -24.57
CA ALA A 46 -0.07 10.28 -24.19
C ALA A 46 -0.76 11.63 -24.32
N LYS A 47 -1.95 11.63 -24.92
CA LYS A 47 -2.93 12.68 -24.71
C LYS A 47 -3.60 12.46 -23.35
N ILE A 48 -3.85 13.55 -22.62
CA ILE A 48 -4.43 13.46 -21.27
C ILE A 48 -5.79 14.12 -21.25
N ILE A 49 -6.81 13.34 -20.89
CA ILE A 49 -8.13 13.83 -20.50
C ILE A 49 -8.12 13.89 -18.97
N HIS A 50 -8.38 15.05 -18.39
CA HIS A 50 -8.34 15.25 -16.95
C HIS A 50 -9.70 15.66 -16.41
N VAL A 51 -10.29 14.79 -15.61
CA VAL A 51 -11.56 15.03 -14.91
C VAL A 51 -11.26 15.31 -13.45
N ASP A 52 -11.65 16.46 -12.94
CA ASP A 52 -11.53 16.79 -11.53
C ASP A 52 -12.68 17.68 -11.07
N ILE A 53 -13.08 17.53 -9.79
CA ILE A 53 -14.09 18.38 -9.15
C ILE A 53 -13.52 19.75 -8.78
N ASP A 54 -12.20 19.83 -8.59
CA ASP A 54 -11.50 21.08 -8.33
C ASP A 54 -10.91 21.64 -9.62
N PRO A 55 -11.44 22.77 -10.13
CA PRO A 55 -10.94 23.38 -11.35
C PRO A 55 -9.48 23.84 -11.25
N ALA A 56 -8.96 24.08 -10.02
CA ALA A 56 -7.59 24.48 -9.81
C ALA A 56 -6.56 23.34 -10.03
N GLU A 57 -6.99 22.09 -10.02
CA GLU A 57 -6.13 20.95 -10.32
C GLU A 57 -6.02 20.65 -11.81
N LEU A 58 -6.99 21.10 -12.63
CA LEU A 58 -7.01 20.85 -14.08
C LEU A 58 -5.82 21.50 -14.80
N GLY A 59 -4.95 20.66 -15.38
CA GLY A 59 -3.78 21.13 -16.13
C GLY A 59 -2.67 21.80 -15.29
N LYS A 60 -2.73 21.70 -13.97
CA LYS A 60 -1.79 22.37 -13.05
C LYS A 60 -0.36 21.85 -13.17
N ASN A 61 -0.17 20.55 -13.22
CA ASN A 61 1.15 19.92 -13.17
C ASN A 61 1.58 19.30 -14.51
N VAL A 62 0.63 18.84 -15.31
CA VAL A 62 0.87 18.24 -16.63
C VAL A 62 0.03 18.94 -17.70
N ALA A 63 0.51 18.94 -18.94
CA ALA A 63 -0.28 19.44 -20.05
C ALA A 63 -1.48 18.52 -20.30
N VAL A 64 -2.68 19.11 -20.45
CA VAL A 64 -3.94 18.38 -20.60
C VAL A 64 -4.56 18.72 -21.95
N GLU A 65 -4.90 17.71 -22.73
CA GLU A 65 -5.59 17.87 -24.02
C GLU A 65 -7.04 18.29 -23.82
N LEU A 66 -7.74 17.64 -22.87
CA LEU A 66 -9.14 17.91 -22.57
C LEU A 66 -9.36 17.99 -21.05
N PRO A 67 -9.49 19.20 -20.48
CA PRO A 67 -9.89 19.37 -19.08
C PRO A 67 -11.43 19.24 -18.96
N ILE A 68 -11.89 18.51 -17.95
CA ILE A 68 -13.32 18.34 -17.66
C ILE A 68 -13.55 18.65 -16.17
N HIS A 69 -14.20 19.78 -15.90
CA HIS A 69 -14.61 20.15 -14.55
C HIS A 69 -15.94 19.48 -14.22
N ALA A 70 -15.90 18.36 -13.51
CA ALA A 70 -17.08 17.58 -13.17
C ALA A 70 -16.83 16.67 -11.97
N ASP A 71 -17.91 16.24 -11.31
CA ASP A 71 -17.89 15.07 -10.45
C ASP A 71 -17.51 13.82 -11.22
N ALA A 72 -16.77 12.92 -10.61
CA ALA A 72 -16.30 11.68 -11.25
C ALA A 72 -17.44 10.77 -11.71
N GLY A 73 -18.53 10.69 -10.93
CA GLY A 73 -19.72 9.90 -11.27
C GLY A 73 -20.40 10.44 -12.50
N ASP A 74 -20.65 11.76 -12.57
CA ASP A 74 -21.26 12.43 -13.71
C ASP A 74 -20.43 12.27 -14.98
N ALA A 75 -19.09 12.41 -14.85
CA ALA A 75 -18.18 12.20 -15.97
C ALA A 75 -18.21 10.75 -16.49
N PHE A 76 -18.23 9.75 -15.60
CA PHE A 76 -18.35 8.35 -16.02
C PHE A 76 -19.68 8.05 -16.66
N ASP A 77 -20.78 8.61 -16.18
CA ASP A 77 -22.11 8.41 -16.77
C ASP A 77 -22.19 9.03 -18.18
N ALA A 78 -21.60 10.19 -18.39
CA ALA A 78 -21.50 10.81 -19.71
C ALA A 78 -20.61 9.97 -20.67
N LEU A 79 -19.46 9.47 -20.18
CA LEU A 79 -18.53 8.65 -20.98
C LEU A 79 -19.17 7.32 -21.43
N LYS A 80 -19.97 6.68 -20.59
CA LYS A 80 -20.65 5.40 -20.92
C LYS A 80 -21.51 5.49 -22.17
N VAL A 81 -22.08 6.64 -22.49
CA VAL A 81 -22.94 6.83 -23.66
C VAL A 81 -22.15 6.63 -24.96
N GLY A 82 -20.91 7.03 -25.02
CA GLY A 82 -20.08 7.01 -26.23
C GLY A 82 -19.06 5.86 -26.31
N ILE A 83 -18.74 5.24 -25.19
CA ILE A 83 -17.74 4.19 -25.14
C ILE A 83 -18.33 2.84 -25.51
N ARG A 84 -17.69 2.15 -26.46
CA ARG A 84 -18.00 0.77 -26.81
C ARG A 84 -16.91 -0.15 -26.31
N TYR A 85 -17.30 -1.34 -25.84
CA TYR A 85 -16.34 -2.38 -25.50
C TYR A 85 -15.46 -2.70 -26.70
N LYS A 86 -14.17 -2.73 -26.46
CA LYS A 86 -13.16 -3.21 -27.40
C LYS A 86 -12.16 -4.08 -26.65
N GLU A 87 -11.95 -5.28 -27.15
CA GLU A 87 -10.93 -6.17 -26.61
C GLU A 87 -9.53 -5.54 -26.74
N ARG A 88 -8.71 -5.76 -25.71
CA ARG A 88 -7.34 -5.24 -25.60
C ARG A 88 -6.40 -6.37 -25.17
N ALA A 89 -6.45 -7.51 -25.86
CA ALA A 89 -5.71 -8.71 -25.49
C ALA A 89 -4.20 -8.46 -25.36
N GLU A 90 -3.60 -7.75 -26.30
CA GLU A 90 -2.18 -7.41 -26.25
C GLU A 90 -1.81 -6.55 -25.04
N TRP A 91 -2.65 -5.57 -24.70
CA TRP A 91 -2.46 -4.68 -23.57
C TRP A 91 -2.59 -5.42 -22.24
N ILE A 92 -3.52 -6.39 -22.15
CA ILE A 92 -3.69 -7.27 -21.00
C ILE A 92 -2.47 -8.21 -20.86
N ALA A 93 -2.05 -8.86 -21.94
CA ALA A 93 -0.88 -9.74 -21.95
C ALA A 93 0.41 -8.99 -21.52
N MET A 94 0.55 -7.73 -21.92
CA MET A 94 1.66 -6.88 -21.48
C MET A 94 1.61 -6.64 -19.96
N ALA A 95 0.44 -6.37 -19.38
CA ALA A 95 0.28 -6.22 -17.95
C ALA A 95 0.67 -7.49 -17.19
N GLU A 96 0.21 -8.64 -17.68
CA GLU A 96 0.53 -9.95 -17.09
C GLU A 96 2.03 -10.26 -17.14
N ASP A 97 2.71 -9.92 -18.25
CA ASP A 97 4.16 -10.06 -18.37
C ASP A 97 4.90 -9.17 -17.33
N TYR A 98 4.48 -7.92 -17.16
CA TYR A 98 5.07 -7.04 -16.17
C TYR A 98 4.83 -7.51 -14.73
N HIS A 99 3.66 -8.06 -14.43
CA HIS A 99 3.38 -8.65 -13.12
C HIS A 99 4.25 -9.88 -12.85
N ARG A 100 4.40 -10.76 -13.84
CA ARG A 100 5.31 -11.90 -13.73
C ARG A 100 6.75 -11.47 -13.49
N ARG A 101 7.23 -10.46 -14.24
CA ARG A 101 8.59 -9.91 -14.04
C ARG A 101 8.76 -9.30 -12.66
N GLU A 102 7.77 -8.54 -12.17
CA GLU A 102 7.82 -7.99 -10.82
C GLU A 102 7.93 -9.09 -9.77
N TYR A 103 7.15 -10.16 -9.92
CA TYR A 103 7.26 -11.31 -9.02
C TYR A 103 8.67 -11.91 -9.01
N GLU A 104 9.26 -12.17 -10.17
CA GLU A 104 10.59 -12.81 -10.28
C GLU A 104 11.74 -11.91 -9.82
N VAL A 105 11.69 -10.60 -10.09
CA VAL A 105 12.84 -9.71 -9.83
C VAL A 105 12.72 -8.89 -8.54
N VAL A 106 11.53 -8.81 -7.96
CA VAL A 106 11.25 -8.03 -6.74
C VAL A 106 10.73 -8.92 -5.63
N VAL A 107 9.58 -9.56 -5.83
CA VAL A 107 8.87 -10.26 -4.74
C VAL A 107 9.66 -11.49 -4.29
N LYS A 108 9.97 -12.39 -5.20
CA LYS A 108 10.69 -13.63 -4.89
C LYS A 108 12.06 -13.40 -4.23
N PRO A 109 12.89 -12.44 -4.66
CA PRO A 109 14.14 -12.12 -3.97
C PRO A 109 13.97 -11.42 -2.61
N SER A 110 12.82 -10.79 -2.33
CA SER A 110 12.56 -10.14 -1.04
C SER A 110 12.10 -11.11 0.04
N THR A 111 11.62 -12.30 -0.34
CA THR A 111 11.26 -13.35 0.62
C THR A 111 12.50 -14.07 1.16
N ASP A 112 12.38 -14.70 2.34
CA ASP A 112 13.49 -15.46 2.92
C ASP A 112 13.79 -16.72 2.09
N PRO A 113 15.00 -16.86 1.52
CA PRO A 113 15.35 -18.03 0.71
C PRO A 113 15.28 -19.37 1.47
N GLN A 114 15.36 -19.33 2.80
CA GLN A 114 15.27 -20.50 3.66
C GLN A 114 13.81 -20.84 4.05
N GLY A 115 12.87 -19.94 3.77
CA GLY A 115 11.46 -20.12 4.12
C GLY A 115 11.19 -20.13 5.64
N VAL A 116 12.02 -19.48 6.43
CA VAL A 116 11.91 -19.42 7.90
C VAL A 116 11.36 -18.09 8.36
N ARG A 117 11.96 -16.98 7.90
CA ARG A 117 11.60 -15.62 8.30
C ARG A 117 10.45 -15.10 7.41
N ILE A 118 9.74 -14.13 7.93
CA ILE A 118 8.54 -13.57 7.31
C ILE A 118 8.89 -12.26 6.60
N SER A 119 8.52 -12.12 5.33
CA SER A 119 8.54 -10.83 4.62
C SER A 119 7.21 -10.08 4.80
N MET A 120 7.19 -8.78 4.56
CA MET A 120 5.94 -8.01 4.54
C MET A 120 5.00 -8.51 3.44
N TYR A 121 5.54 -8.98 2.31
CA TYR A 121 4.76 -9.60 1.25
C TYR A 121 4.02 -10.85 1.74
N ASP A 122 4.69 -11.73 2.50
CA ASP A 122 4.07 -12.95 3.02
C ASP A 122 2.85 -12.62 3.89
N VAL A 123 2.95 -11.59 4.74
CA VAL A 123 1.81 -11.18 5.59
C VAL A 123 0.65 -10.67 4.75
N VAL A 124 0.90 -9.76 3.80
CA VAL A 124 -0.15 -9.17 2.97
C VAL A 124 -0.83 -10.22 2.09
N SER A 125 -0.06 -11.12 1.47
CA SER A 125 -0.60 -12.15 0.60
C SER A 125 -1.40 -13.20 1.38
N THR A 126 -0.91 -13.64 2.54
CA THR A 126 -1.63 -14.58 3.41
C THR A 126 -2.94 -13.98 3.93
N LEU A 127 -2.93 -12.70 4.31
CA LEU A 127 -4.15 -12.00 4.73
C LEU A 127 -5.17 -11.91 3.57
N ALA A 128 -4.72 -11.55 2.38
CA ALA A 128 -5.60 -11.42 1.21
C ALA A 128 -6.29 -12.74 0.83
N GLU A 129 -5.63 -13.88 1.09
CA GLU A 129 -6.20 -15.21 0.90
C GLU A 129 -7.23 -15.56 2.00
N ALA A 130 -6.90 -15.28 3.27
CA ALA A 130 -7.76 -15.58 4.42
C ALA A 130 -9.07 -14.78 4.38
N GLU A 131 -9.03 -13.49 4.08
CA GLU A 131 -10.16 -12.57 4.02
C GLU A 131 -10.93 -12.63 2.68
N LYS A 132 -10.51 -13.48 1.75
CA LYS A 132 -11.11 -13.61 0.42
C LYS A 132 -11.33 -12.28 -0.31
N ALA A 133 -10.44 -11.32 -0.07
CA ALA A 133 -10.47 -9.95 -0.61
C ALA A 133 -11.73 -9.13 -0.24
N ASP A 134 -12.44 -9.44 0.84
CA ASP A 134 -13.66 -8.73 1.27
C ASP A 134 -13.44 -7.77 2.46
N ALA A 135 -12.35 -7.88 3.17
CA ALA A 135 -12.02 -7.00 4.28
C ALA A 135 -11.78 -5.55 3.84
N VAL A 136 -12.02 -4.61 4.75
CA VAL A 136 -11.50 -3.24 4.64
C VAL A 136 -10.10 -3.23 5.22
N ILE A 137 -9.11 -2.94 4.38
CA ILE A 137 -7.72 -2.79 4.79
C ILE A 137 -7.45 -1.33 5.10
N VAL A 138 -7.05 -1.07 6.34
CA VAL A 138 -6.58 0.25 6.78
C VAL A 138 -5.08 0.17 6.98
N THR A 139 -4.32 1.16 6.52
CA THR A 139 -2.88 1.18 6.75
C THR A 139 -2.44 2.40 7.53
N ASP A 140 -1.48 2.21 8.41
CA ASP A 140 -0.62 3.28 8.87
C ASP A 140 0.40 3.65 7.78
N VAL A 141 1.36 4.51 8.05
CA VAL A 141 2.30 5.03 7.06
C VAL A 141 3.69 4.43 7.22
N GLY A 142 4.21 3.88 6.14
CA GLY A 142 5.53 3.24 6.09
C GLY A 142 5.63 2.17 5.00
N GLN A 143 6.62 1.29 5.11
CA GLN A 143 6.83 0.20 4.15
C GLN A 143 5.59 -0.71 4.05
N HIS A 144 4.98 -1.06 5.18
CA HIS A 144 3.74 -1.85 5.25
C HIS A 144 2.59 -1.22 4.44
N GLN A 145 2.49 0.11 4.39
CA GLN A 145 1.51 0.83 3.56
C GLN A 145 1.73 0.51 2.07
N MET A 146 2.99 0.57 1.62
CA MET A 146 3.33 0.33 0.22
C MET A 146 3.08 -1.13 -0.18
N PHE A 147 3.47 -2.08 0.67
CA PHE A 147 3.19 -3.50 0.44
C PHE A 147 1.68 -3.77 0.41
N SER A 148 0.92 -3.20 1.34
CA SER A 148 -0.54 -3.35 1.37
C SER A 148 -1.20 -2.75 0.13
N ALA A 149 -0.80 -1.56 -0.30
CA ALA A 149 -1.35 -0.91 -1.48
C ALA A 149 -1.09 -1.68 -2.79
N ARG A 150 0.03 -2.40 -2.88
CA ARG A 150 0.39 -3.17 -4.08
C ARG A 150 -0.20 -4.56 -4.13
N TYR A 151 -0.24 -5.24 -2.99
CA TYR A 151 -0.45 -6.70 -2.95
C TYR A 151 -1.75 -7.13 -2.27
N SER A 152 -2.48 -6.21 -1.61
CA SER A 152 -3.84 -6.52 -1.16
C SER A 152 -4.77 -6.72 -2.35
N LYS A 153 -5.77 -7.58 -2.17
CA LYS A 153 -6.80 -7.86 -3.17
C LYS A 153 -8.14 -7.33 -2.66
N PHE A 154 -8.95 -6.77 -3.55
CA PHE A 154 -10.23 -6.17 -3.20
C PHE A 154 -11.33 -6.61 -4.16
N ASN A 155 -12.47 -7.05 -3.62
CA ASN A 155 -13.67 -7.40 -4.37
C ASN A 155 -14.73 -6.29 -4.33
N ARG A 156 -14.55 -5.29 -3.46
CA ARG A 156 -15.48 -4.18 -3.26
C ARG A 156 -14.76 -2.85 -3.33
N THR A 157 -15.50 -1.82 -3.71
CA THR A 157 -15.05 -0.42 -3.62
C THR A 157 -14.94 0.02 -2.16
N ARG A 158 -14.18 1.10 -1.90
CA ARG A 158 -13.98 1.69 -0.57
C ARG A 158 -13.46 0.67 0.46
N SER A 159 -12.56 -0.20 0.01
CA SER A 159 -11.95 -1.25 0.84
C SER A 159 -10.50 -0.97 1.22
N PHE A 160 -9.91 0.15 0.77
CA PHE A 160 -8.56 0.56 1.15
C PHE A 160 -8.57 1.98 1.71
N ILE A 161 -8.14 2.13 2.97
CA ILE A 161 -8.13 3.40 3.70
C ILE A 161 -6.69 3.68 4.14
N THR A 162 -6.17 4.82 3.75
CA THR A 162 -4.79 5.20 4.02
C THR A 162 -4.60 6.72 4.04
N SER A 163 -3.61 7.22 4.76
CA SER A 163 -3.20 8.63 4.69
C SER A 163 -2.38 8.87 3.42
N GLY A 164 -3.03 8.80 2.26
CA GLY A 164 -2.37 8.93 0.94
C GLY A 164 -1.98 10.36 0.56
N GLY A 165 -2.58 11.37 1.20
CA GLY A 165 -2.30 12.78 0.94
C GLY A 165 -1.12 13.30 1.75
N LEU A 166 -1.22 13.24 3.07
CA LEU A 166 -0.23 13.80 4.00
C LEU A 166 0.78 12.78 4.52
N GLY A 167 0.48 11.47 4.44
CA GLY A 167 1.37 10.42 4.93
C GLY A 167 1.59 10.48 6.45
N THR A 168 0.52 10.63 7.22
CA THR A 168 0.57 10.83 8.66
C THR A 168 0.76 9.51 9.39
N MET A 169 1.91 9.30 10.03
CA MET A 169 2.13 8.16 10.93
C MET A 169 1.21 8.27 12.15
N GLY A 170 0.72 7.13 12.64
CA GLY A 170 -0.30 7.07 13.70
C GLY A 170 -1.75 7.17 13.20
N PHE A 171 -1.97 7.37 11.91
CA PHE A 171 -3.30 7.42 11.29
C PHE A 171 -4.04 6.09 11.36
N GLY A 172 -3.32 4.97 11.24
CA GLY A 172 -3.90 3.66 10.98
C GLY A 172 -4.91 3.20 12.01
N LEU A 173 -4.53 3.17 13.28
CA LEU A 173 -5.38 2.64 14.35
C LEU A 173 -6.68 3.43 14.54
N PRO A 174 -6.68 4.77 14.74
CA PRO A 174 -7.92 5.54 14.86
C PRO A 174 -8.77 5.49 13.59
N ALA A 175 -8.17 5.46 12.40
CA ALA A 175 -8.92 5.32 11.15
C ALA A 175 -9.62 3.96 11.03
N ALA A 176 -8.99 2.89 11.51
CA ALA A 176 -9.59 1.56 11.53
C ALA A 176 -10.79 1.48 12.48
N MET A 177 -10.70 2.14 13.63
CA MET A 177 -11.83 2.28 14.56
C MET A 177 -13.02 2.97 13.88
N GLY A 178 -12.76 4.11 13.22
CA GLY A 178 -13.78 4.83 12.45
C GLY A 178 -14.36 4.00 11.31
N ALA A 179 -13.52 3.27 10.58
CA ALA A 179 -13.96 2.37 9.52
C ALA A 179 -14.88 1.26 10.07
N LYS A 180 -14.51 0.62 11.19
CA LYS A 180 -15.32 -0.45 11.79
C LYS A 180 -16.69 0.06 12.29
N LEU A 181 -16.72 1.27 12.81
CA LEU A 181 -18.00 1.90 13.20
C LEU A 181 -18.86 2.25 11.98
N GLY A 182 -18.24 2.64 10.87
CA GLY A 182 -18.93 2.97 9.62
C GLY A 182 -19.43 1.75 8.82
N VAL A 183 -18.77 0.59 8.99
CA VAL A 183 -19.15 -0.67 8.32
C VAL A 183 -19.12 -1.85 9.31
N PRO A 184 -20.04 -1.88 10.28
CA PRO A 184 -20.00 -2.83 11.38
C PRO A 184 -20.07 -4.30 10.93
N ASP A 185 -20.67 -4.58 9.79
CA ASP A 185 -20.86 -5.94 9.26
C ASP A 185 -19.68 -6.44 8.43
N ARG A 186 -18.66 -5.60 8.20
CA ARG A 186 -17.44 -6.00 7.47
C ARG A 186 -16.27 -6.17 8.41
N GLU A 187 -15.37 -7.09 8.06
CA GLU A 187 -14.08 -7.13 8.73
C GLU A 187 -13.25 -5.90 8.35
N VAL A 188 -12.61 -5.34 9.37
CA VAL A 188 -11.67 -4.21 9.23
C VAL A 188 -10.34 -4.65 9.81
N VAL A 189 -9.33 -4.68 8.96
CA VAL A 189 -7.97 -5.05 9.34
C VAL A 189 -7.08 -3.84 9.18
N VAL A 190 -6.36 -3.45 10.26
CA VAL A 190 -5.36 -2.40 10.19
C VAL A 190 -3.97 -3.00 10.17
N MET A 191 -3.14 -2.55 9.22
CA MET A 191 -1.73 -2.90 9.09
C MET A 191 -0.87 -1.71 9.49
N MET A 192 -0.06 -1.90 10.51
CA MET A 192 0.77 -0.85 11.11
C MET A 192 2.23 -1.31 11.18
N GLY A 193 3.16 -0.38 11.09
CA GLY A 193 4.52 -0.61 11.53
C GLY A 193 4.65 -0.41 13.03
N ASP A 194 5.70 -0.95 13.62
CA ASP A 194 6.02 -0.83 15.03
C ASP A 194 6.12 0.63 15.51
N GLY A 195 6.79 1.49 14.73
CA GLY A 195 6.87 2.91 15.05
C GLY A 195 5.54 3.66 14.93
N GLY A 196 4.72 3.35 13.91
CA GLY A 196 3.41 3.97 13.72
C GLY A 196 2.42 3.56 14.80
N PHE A 197 2.41 2.29 15.18
CA PHE A 197 1.55 1.79 16.27
C PHE A 197 1.82 2.51 17.60
N GLN A 198 3.09 2.75 17.95
CA GLN A 198 3.45 3.44 19.18
C GLN A 198 2.93 4.88 19.27
N MET A 199 2.62 5.51 18.13
CA MET A 199 2.13 6.89 18.13
C MET A 199 0.68 7.02 18.61
N THR A 200 -0.11 5.96 18.49
CA THR A 200 -1.55 5.98 18.82
C THR A 200 -2.02 4.73 19.59
N MET A 201 -1.10 3.97 20.18
CA MET A 201 -1.43 2.73 20.91
C MET A 201 -2.37 2.94 22.10
N GLN A 202 -2.47 4.16 22.64
CA GLN A 202 -3.44 4.49 23.69
C GLN A 202 -4.90 4.30 23.24
N GLU A 203 -5.17 4.28 21.93
CA GLU A 203 -6.50 4.00 21.38
C GLU A 203 -6.99 2.55 21.64
N LEU A 204 -6.09 1.67 22.08
CA LEU A 204 -6.49 0.34 22.58
C LEU A 204 -7.49 0.47 23.74
N GLY A 205 -7.38 1.54 24.55
CA GLY A 205 -8.34 1.86 25.61
C GLY A 205 -9.74 2.15 25.04
N THR A 206 -9.82 2.92 23.96
CA THR A 206 -11.06 3.23 23.25
C THR A 206 -11.67 1.97 22.63
N ILE A 207 -10.84 1.11 22.02
CA ILE A 207 -11.25 -0.18 21.43
C ILE A 207 -11.84 -1.10 22.50
N MET A 208 -11.15 -1.24 23.63
CA MET A 208 -11.59 -2.06 24.76
C MET A 208 -12.92 -1.55 25.34
N GLN A 209 -12.98 -0.26 25.67
CA GLN A 209 -14.15 0.34 26.32
C GLN A 209 -15.40 0.24 25.46
N ASN A 210 -15.28 0.45 24.15
CA ASN A 210 -16.41 0.48 23.22
C ASN A 210 -16.59 -0.84 22.44
N LYS A 211 -15.79 -1.87 22.74
CA LYS A 211 -15.84 -3.20 22.10
C LYS A 211 -15.78 -3.13 20.58
N ILE A 212 -14.90 -2.28 20.05
CA ILE A 212 -14.72 -2.09 18.60
C ILE A 212 -13.96 -3.29 18.01
N GLY A 213 -14.60 -4.08 17.17
CA GLY A 213 -14.05 -5.34 16.62
C GLY A 213 -13.04 -5.14 15.47
N VAL A 214 -11.94 -4.41 15.70
CA VAL A 214 -10.87 -4.17 14.75
C VAL A 214 -9.80 -5.28 14.83
N LYS A 215 -9.37 -5.80 13.69
CA LYS A 215 -8.23 -6.71 13.60
C LYS A 215 -6.96 -5.88 13.40
N MET A 216 -5.98 -6.07 14.25
CA MET A 216 -4.75 -5.27 14.29
C MET A 216 -3.56 -6.16 13.95
N ILE A 217 -2.79 -5.78 12.94
CA ILE A 217 -1.52 -6.43 12.58
C ILE A 217 -0.41 -5.40 12.70
N VAL A 218 0.56 -5.66 13.58
CA VAL A 218 1.78 -4.87 13.69
C VAL A 218 2.91 -5.63 13.02
N LEU A 219 3.45 -5.06 11.95
CA LEU A 219 4.62 -5.54 11.21
C LEU A 219 5.87 -4.97 11.89
N ASN A 220 6.46 -5.76 12.76
CA ASN A 220 7.58 -5.36 13.60
C ASN A 220 8.91 -5.68 12.89
N ASN A 221 9.53 -4.68 12.29
CA ASN A 221 10.85 -4.79 11.67
C ASN A 221 11.97 -4.12 12.49
N HIS A 222 11.64 -3.57 13.65
CA HIS A 222 12.55 -2.83 14.53
C HIS A 222 13.17 -1.57 13.92
N TYR A 223 12.50 -0.98 12.92
CA TYR A 223 12.98 0.22 12.24
C TYR A 223 11.85 1.17 11.83
N LEU A 224 12.16 2.45 11.76
CA LEU A 224 11.45 3.37 10.89
C LEU A 224 11.85 3.06 9.43
N GLY A 225 11.22 2.01 8.87
CA GLY A 225 11.71 1.30 7.70
C GLY A 225 11.88 2.16 6.45
N MET A 226 10.93 3.09 6.15
CA MET A 226 11.06 4.01 5.02
C MET A 226 12.22 4.99 5.20
N VAL A 227 12.42 5.53 6.41
CA VAL A 227 13.55 6.43 6.70
C VAL A 227 14.87 5.69 6.55
N ARG A 228 14.95 4.46 7.09
CA ARG A 228 16.11 3.59 6.92
C ARG A 228 16.41 3.31 5.44
N GLN A 229 15.40 2.96 4.64
CA GLN A 229 15.55 2.72 3.20
C GLN A 229 16.13 3.94 2.46
N TRP A 230 15.64 5.15 2.77
CA TRP A 230 16.18 6.37 2.20
C TRP A 230 17.64 6.61 2.59
N GLN A 231 17.99 6.41 3.86
CA GLN A 231 19.38 6.51 4.32
C GLN A 231 20.28 5.45 3.65
N GLN A 232 19.76 4.24 3.44
CA GLN A 232 20.46 3.18 2.73
C GLN A 232 20.77 3.53 1.28
N LEU A 233 19.76 4.00 0.55
CA LEU A 233 19.86 4.18 -0.91
C LEU A 233 20.53 5.51 -1.31
N PHE A 234 20.31 6.57 -0.53
CA PHE A 234 20.68 7.94 -0.93
C PHE A 234 21.67 8.63 0.01
N PHE A 235 22.00 8.04 1.17
CA PHE A 235 22.90 8.62 2.16
C PHE A 235 24.03 7.67 2.56
N GLU A 236 24.51 6.83 1.66
CA GLU A 236 25.69 5.96 1.83
C GLU A 236 25.60 5.03 3.05
N LYS A 237 24.37 4.58 3.40
CA LYS A 237 24.09 3.76 4.59
C LYS A 237 24.45 4.44 5.92
N ARG A 238 24.48 5.77 5.95
CA ARG A 238 24.68 6.53 7.19
C ARG A 238 23.39 6.56 8.00
N PHE A 239 23.12 5.46 8.70
CA PHE A 239 21.92 5.28 9.51
C PHE A 239 21.96 6.17 10.74
N SER A 240 20.85 6.89 10.99
CA SER A 240 20.71 7.77 12.15
C SER A 240 19.28 7.70 12.68
N TYR A 241 19.13 7.32 13.93
CA TYR A 241 17.87 7.29 14.68
C TYR A 241 16.71 6.55 13.98
N THR A 242 17.01 5.47 13.29
CA THR A 242 16.00 4.68 12.58
C THR A 242 15.70 3.33 13.22
N SER A 243 16.61 2.82 14.07
CA SER A 243 16.38 1.59 14.84
C SER A 243 15.46 1.84 16.03
N LEU A 244 14.59 0.89 16.32
CA LEU A 244 13.64 0.93 17.41
C LEU A 244 13.87 -0.23 18.39
N GLU A 245 13.97 0.09 19.67
CA GLU A 245 13.82 -0.87 20.76
C GLU A 245 12.36 -0.87 21.19
N ASN A 246 11.62 -1.89 20.78
CA ASN A 246 10.18 -1.95 20.99
C ASN A 246 9.82 -2.57 22.34
N PRO A 247 8.75 -2.09 23.00
CA PRO A 247 8.14 -2.80 24.11
C PRO A 247 7.53 -4.13 23.63
N LYS A 248 7.18 -5.01 24.56
CA LYS A 248 6.41 -6.22 24.23
C LYS A 248 4.96 -5.83 23.91
N PHE A 249 4.65 -5.63 22.64
CA PHE A 249 3.34 -5.18 22.19
C PHE A 249 2.20 -6.13 22.59
N THR A 250 2.45 -7.43 22.60
CA THR A 250 1.48 -8.42 23.07
C THR A 250 1.10 -8.22 24.54
N MET A 251 2.03 -7.84 25.41
CA MET A 251 1.72 -7.52 26.81
C MET A 251 0.89 -6.24 26.96
N ILE A 252 1.09 -5.26 26.06
CA ILE A 252 0.27 -4.06 26.01
C ILE A 252 -1.16 -4.42 25.60
N ALA A 253 -1.34 -5.23 24.54
CA ALA A 253 -2.65 -5.70 24.11
C ALA A 253 -3.35 -6.52 25.22
N GLU A 254 -2.61 -7.39 25.90
CA GLU A 254 -3.11 -8.18 27.04
C GLU A 254 -3.58 -7.29 28.18
N ALA A 255 -2.85 -6.23 28.52
CA ALA A 255 -3.25 -5.28 29.57
C ALA A 255 -4.59 -4.58 29.28
N TYR A 256 -4.95 -4.44 28.00
CA TYR A 256 -6.28 -3.96 27.58
C TYR A 256 -7.29 -5.10 27.36
N GLY A 257 -6.96 -6.35 27.74
CA GLY A 257 -7.86 -7.49 27.59
C GLY A 257 -8.13 -7.90 26.14
N ILE A 258 -7.25 -7.50 25.20
CA ILE A 258 -7.39 -7.82 23.78
C ILE A 258 -6.64 -9.14 23.52
N PRO A 259 -7.33 -10.18 22.99
CA PRO A 259 -6.67 -11.42 22.55
C PRO A 259 -5.56 -11.12 21.55
N ASN A 260 -4.42 -11.79 21.74
CA ASN A 260 -3.24 -11.45 20.95
C ASN A 260 -2.35 -12.66 20.71
N ARG A 261 -1.49 -12.52 19.67
CA ARG A 261 -0.46 -13.49 19.36
C ARG A 261 0.76 -12.79 18.75
N ARG A 262 1.96 -13.33 18.97
CA ARG A 262 3.18 -12.96 18.26
C ARG A 262 3.65 -14.13 17.40
N VAL A 263 4.12 -13.81 16.19
CA VAL A 263 4.63 -14.77 15.21
C VAL A 263 6.01 -14.32 14.74
N THR A 264 6.95 -15.27 14.71
CA THR A 264 8.35 -15.00 14.34
C THR A 264 8.83 -15.89 13.18
N GLN A 265 8.05 -16.91 12.82
CA GLN A 265 8.38 -17.86 11.78
C GLN A 265 7.28 -17.98 10.73
N LEU A 266 7.68 -18.13 9.47
CA LEU A 266 6.76 -18.23 8.33
C LEU A 266 5.76 -19.40 8.47
N SER A 267 6.20 -20.51 9.04
CA SER A 267 5.35 -21.70 9.28
C SER A 267 4.15 -21.44 10.21
N GLU A 268 4.23 -20.42 11.05
CA GLU A 268 3.17 -20.05 11.99
C GLU A 268 2.17 -19.04 11.41
N LEU A 269 2.58 -18.29 10.36
CA LEU A 269 1.88 -17.13 9.84
C LEU A 269 0.44 -17.44 9.43
N LYS A 270 0.26 -18.49 8.62
CA LYS A 270 -1.07 -18.87 8.15
C LYS A 270 -2.03 -19.16 9.30
N GLY A 271 -1.59 -19.95 10.28
CA GLY A 271 -2.41 -20.27 11.46
C GLY A 271 -2.79 -19.04 12.29
N ALA A 272 -1.87 -18.09 12.42
CA ALA A 272 -2.11 -16.85 13.17
C ALA A 272 -3.07 -15.90 12.42
N ILE A 273 -2.95 -15.79 11.11
CA ILE A 273 -3.89 -15.02 10.28
C ILE A 273 -5.29 -15.66 10.29
N ASP A 274 -5.38 -16.99 10.21
CA ASP A 274 -6.66 -17.71 10.32
C ASP A 274 -7.33 -17.48 11.70
N GLU A 275 -6.53 -17.41 12.77
CA GLU A 275 -7.00 -17.11 14.14
C GLU A 275 -7.51 -15.66 14.24
N LEU A 276 -6.75 -14.70 13.73
CA LEU A 276 -7.15 -13.30 13.65
C LEU A 276 -8.48 -13.14 12.90
N ALA A 277 -8.61 -13.76 11.72
CA ALA A 277 -9.81 -13.67 10.89
C ALA A 277 -11.06 -14.27 11.56
N LYS A 278 -10.89 -15.30 12.40
CA LYS A 278 -12.00 -15.97 13.11
C LYS A 278 -12.35 -15.34 14.46
N ALA A 279 -11.53 -14.46 14.98
CA ALA A 279 -11.76 -13.84 16.28
C ALA A 279 -13.07 -13.02 16.27
N PRO A 280 -13.96 -13.16 17.25
CA PRO A 280 -15.29 -12.53 17.22
C PRO A 280 -15.26 -11.00 17.48
N GLY A 281 -14.14 -10.46 17.97
CA GLY A 281 -13.99 -9.07 18.36
C GLY A 281 -12.63 -8.50 17.91
N ALA A 282 -12.12 -7.56 18.70
CA ALA A 282 -10.76 -7.06 18.51
C ALA A 282 -9.74 -8.20 18.67
N TYR A 283 -8.72 -8.19 17.84
CA TYR A 283 -7.59 -9.12 17.92
C TYR A 283 -6.30 -8.41 17.54
N PHE A 284 -5.21 -8.72 18.22
CA PHE A 284 -3.90 -8.11 18.00
C PHE A 284 -2.87 -9.16 17.59
N LEU A 285 -2.31 -9.01 16.41
CA LEU A 285 -1.26 -9.89 15.89
C LEU A 285 0.03 -9.09 15.69
N GLU A 286 1.08 -9.44 16.41
CA GLU A 286 2.44 -8.97 16.17
C GLU A 286 3.16 -9.96 15.27
N VAL A 287 3.72 -9.48 14.16
CA VAL A 287 4.49 -10.29 13.22
C VAL A 287 5.90 -9.71 13.11
N ASP A 288 6.90 -10.48 13.54
CA ASP A 288 8.31 -10.15 13.31
C ASP A 288 8.63 -10.37 11.84
N VAL A 289 8.91 -9.28 11.13
CA VAL A 289 9.23 -9.32 9.70
C VAL A 289 10.70 -9.01 9.46
N LEU A 290 11.16 -9.30 8.23
CA LEU A 290 12.53 -9.00 7.80
C LEU A 290 12.86 -7.53 8.07
N SER A 291 13.91 -7.30 8.89
CA SER A 291 14.27 -5.95 9.35
C SER A 291 14.85 -5.05 8.25
N GLU A 292 15.45 -5.64 7.24
CA GLU A 292 16.17 -4.92 6.18
C GLU A 292 15.46 -4.97 4.83
N GLU A 293 14.22 -5.43 4.79
CA GLU A 293 13.42 -5.45 3.58
C GLU A 293 13.18 -4.02 3.07
N ASN A 294 13.44 -3.81 1.77
CA ASN A 294 13.19 -2.54 1.10
C ASN A 294 11.96 -2.64 0.20
N VAL A 295 11.29 -1.51 0.03
CA VAL A 295 10.15 -1.41 -0.90
C VAL A 295 10.68 -1.20 -2.30
N PHE A 296 10.73 -2.27 -3.08
CA PHE A 296 10.98 -2.26 -4.51
C PHE A 296 9.73 -2.77 -5.27
N PRO A 297 9.53 -2.39 -6.55
CA PRO A 297 10.30 -1.42 -7.30
C PRO A 297 10.12 0.00 -6.75
N MET A 298 11.06 0.88 -7.05
CA MET A 298 11.03 2.27 -6.65
C MET A 298 11.54 3.17 -7.78
N VAL A 299 10.87 4.32 -7.99
CA VAL A 299 11.37 5.40 -8.86
C VAL A 299 12.03 6.45 -7.97
N PRO A 300 13.32 6.77 -8.15
CA PRO A 300 13.98 7.83 -7.39
C PRO A 300 13.28 9.17 -7.54
N ALA A 301 13.35 10.02 -6.51
CA ALA A 301 12.75 11.35 -6.57
C ALA A 301 13.32 12.15 -7.76
N GLY A 302 12.43 12.73 -8.59
CA GLY A 302 12.78 13.50 -9.77
C GLY A 302 13.24 12.68 -10.99
N ALA A 303 13.31 11.35 -10.89
CA ALA A 303 13.60 10.48 -12.03
C ALA A 303 12.34 10.21 -12.87
N SER A 304 12.52 9.70 -14.08
CA SER A 304 11.43 9.21 -14.92
C SER A 304 10.82 7.93 -14.35
N LEU A 305 9.53 7.69 -14.58
CA LEU A 305 8.90 6.40 -14.30
C LEU A 305 9.59 5.23 -15.06
N SER A 306 10.36 5.55 -16.08
CA SER A 306 11.20 4.58 -16.80
C SER A 306 12.48 4.19 -16.06
N ASP A 307 12.95 5.01 -15.10
CA ASP A 307 14.17 4.79 -14.33
C ASP A 307 13.92 3.99 -13.03
N LEU A 308 13.02 3.05 -13.11
CA LEU A 308 12.58 2.23 -12.00
C LEU A 308 13.71 1.31 -11.52
N ILE A 309 13.97 1.34 -10.21
CA ILE A 309 14.91 0.47 -9.51
C ILE A 309 14.15 -0.74 -8.98
N ALA A 310 14.54 -1.95 -9.39
CA ALA A 310 13.89 -3.20 -8.96
C ALA A 310 14.62 -3.91 -7.81
N LYS A 311 15.85 -3.55 -7.53
CA LYS A 311 16.69 -4.08 -6.44
C LYS A 311 17.69 -3.02 -5.99
N GLU A 312 18.34 -3.25 -4.83
CA GLU A 312 19.45 -2.38 -4.42
C GLU A 312 20.50 -2.29 -5.55
N PRO A 313 20.93 -1.07 -5.92
CA PRO A 313 21.99 -0.92 -6.92
C PRO A 313 23.27 -1.59 -6.46
N ASP A 314 23.93 -2.34 -7.35
CA ASP A 314 25.23 -2.90 -7.07
C ASP A 314 26.20 -1.77 -6.68
N LYS A 315 27.03 -2.00 -5.65
CA LYS A 315 28.05 -1.01 -5.27
C LYS A 315 28.98 -0.76 -6.47
N LYS A 316 29.06 0.50 -6.87
CA LYS A 316 30.13 0.95 -7.78
C LYS A 316 31.47 0.98 -7.06
#